data_be03610b98eda7fd31e0d37c9f705f84
#
_entry.id   be03610b98eda7fd31e0d37c9f705f84
#
_cell.length_a   1.000
_cell.length_b   1.000
_cell.length_c   1.000
_cell.angle_alpha   90.00
_cell.angle_beta   90.00
_cell.angle_gamma   90.00
#
_symmetry.space_group_name_H-M   'P 1'
#
loop_
_entity.id
_entity.type
_entity.pdbx_description
1 polymer ?
#
loop_
_entity_poly.entity_id
_entity_poly.type
_entity_poly.pdbx_seq_one_letter_code
_entity_poly.pdbx_strand_id
1 'polypeptide(L)'
;DCHSMPHEALDGVARNSARRPEIVIGDRFGASAAPEIVARIEGAFAGAGLSVVRNTPFAGAYVTQTYGRPSRRQHAIQVEIDRSIYMDEERIRPNGNFHAFRRLLRGVVAEIAAIGHREEEQPLAAE
;
A
#
# COMPACT_ATOMS: atom_id res chain seq x y z
N ASP A 1 -0.31 7.78 1.18
CA ASP A 1 0.03 8.41 -0.09
C ASP A 1 -0.12 7.37 -1.22
N CYS A 2 -1.17 7.52 -2.03
CA CYS A 2 -1.50 6.56 -3.09
C CYS A 2 -0.96 7.01 -4.43
N HIS A 3 -0.18 6.15 -5.05
CA HIS A 3 0.41 6.30 -6.36
C HIS A 3 0.05 5.11 -7.27
N SER A 4 0.41 5.21 -8.51
CA SER A 4 0.38 4.11 -9.46
C SER A 4 1.66 4.08 -10.28
N MET A 5 2.09 2.88 -10.64
CA MET A 5 3.34 2.65 -11.37
C MET A 5 3.10 1.96 -12.72
N PRO A 6 3.96 2.19 -13.71
CA PRO A 6 3.93 1.43 -14.95
C PRO A 6 4.18 -0.07 -14.67
N HIS A 7 3.55 -0.93 -15.48
CA HIS A 7 3.70 -2.38 -15.32
C HIS A 7 5.17 -2.84 -15.37
N GLU A 8 5.95 -2.30 -16.30
CA GLU A 8 7.36 -2.63 -16.46
C GLU A 8 8.25 -2.23 -15.27
N ALA A 9 7.80 -1.33 -14.40
CA ALA A 9 8.56 -0.94 -13.20
C ALA A 9 8.83 -2.13 -12.26
N LEU A 10 8.03 -3.19 -12.37
CA LEU A 10 8.14 -4.39 -11.55
C LEU A 10 8.96 -5.54 -12.19
N ASP A 11 9.47 -5.37 -13.39
CA ASP A 11 10.15 -6.47 -14.12
C ASP A 11 11.36 -7.02 -13.35
N GLY A 12 12.14 -6.16 -12.72
CA GLY A 12 13.30 -6.57 -11.95
C GLY A 12 12.92 -7.38 -10.69
N VAL A 13 11.84 -7.01 -10.02
CA VAL A 13 11.35 -7.67 -8.81
C VAL A 13 10.62 -8.97 -9.16
N ALA A 14 9.84 -8.96 -10.24
CA ALA A 14 9.06 -10.11 -10.67
C ALA A 14 9.90 -11.35 -10.99
N ARG A 15 11.12 -11.16 -11.49
CA ARG A 15 12.05 -12.27 -11.79
C ARG A 15 12.42 -13.10 -10.56
N ASN A 16 12.39 -12.52 -9.39
CA ASN A 16 12.78 -13.15 -8.13
C ASN A 16 11.58 -13.49 -7.23
N SER A 17 10.35 -13.33 -7.73
CA SER A 17 9.12 -13.54 -6.97
C SER A 17 8.35 -14.74 -7.50
N ALA A 18 7.77 -15.55 -6.60
CA ALA A 18 6.91 -16.67 -6.97
C ALA A 18 5.64 -16.23 -7.72
N ARG A 19 5.16 -15.03 -7.39
CA ARG A 19 4.05 -14.34 -8.07
C ARG A 19 4.48 -12.91 -8.37
N ARG A 20 4.11 -12.40 -9.55
CA ARG A 20 4.38 -11.00 -9.89
C ARG A 20 3.72 -10.06 -8.89
N PRO A 21 4.48 -9.10 -8.32
CA PRO A 21 3.90 -8.12 -7.43
C PRO A 21 2.90 -7.22 -8.15
N GLU A 22 1.87 -6.81 -7.44
CA GLU A 22 0.80 -5.93 -7.92
C GLU A 22 0.76 -4.61 -7.13
N ILE A 23 1.23 -4.69 -5.88
CA ILE A 23 1.27 -3.57 -4.93
C ILE A 23 2.69 -3.45 -4.36
N VAL A 24 3.21 -2.24 -4.28
CA VAL A 24 4.43 -1.94 -3.54
C VAL A 24 4.08 -1.00 -2.38
N ILE A 25 4.47 -1.39 -1.17
CA ILE A 25 4.34 -0.57 0.03
C ILE A 25 5.70 0.01 0.38
N GLY A 26 5.79 1.33 0.42
CA GLY A 26 6.98 2.06 0.83
C GLY A 26 6.82 2.66 2.21
N ASP A 27 7.61 2.18 3.17
CA ASP A 27 7.71 2.69 4.53
C ASP A 27 9.11 3.19 4.87
N ARG A 28 9.94 3.39 3.83
CA ARG A 28 11.34 3.79 3.93
C ARG A 28 12.15 2.88 4.85
N PHE A 29 11.96 1.56 4.66
CA PHE A 29 12.62 0.53 5.46
C PHE A 29 12.41 0.71 6.97
N GLY A 30 11.20 1.01 7.37
CA GLY A 30 10.78 1.21 8.75
C GLY A 30 10.92 2.64 9.29
N ALA A 31 11.45 3.58 8.50
CA ALA A 31 11.70 4.94 8.97
C ALA A 31 10.45 5.83 9.03
N SER A 32 9.41 5.52 8.24
CA SER A 32 8.23 6.40 8.12
C SER A 32 6.96 5.87 8.78
N ALA A 33 6.94 4.61 9.19
CA ALA A 33 5.80 4.00 9.86
C ALA A 33 6.22 2.86 10.80
N ALA A 34 5.43 2.62 11.84
CA ALA A 34 5.64 1.49 12.75
C ALA A 34 5.37 0.15 12.04
N PRO A 35 6.15 -0.92 12.36
CA PRO A 35 6.03 -2.22 11.68
C PRO A 35 4.64 -2.83 11.73
N GLU A 36 3.92 -2.68 12.85
CA GLU A 36 2.56 -3.20 13.03
C GLU A 36 1.55 -2.50 12.13
N ILE A 37 1.70 -1.21 11.87
CA ILE A 37 0.85 -0.44 10.95
C ILE A 37 1.10 -0.89 9.52
N VAL A 38 2.37 -1.03 9.13
CA VAL A 38 2.76 -1.54 7.81
C VAL A 38 2.20 -2.93 7.57
N ALA A 39 2.33 -3.83 8.56
CA ALA A 39 1.82 -5.20 8.46
C ALA A 39 0.28 -5.25 8.29
N ARG A 40 -0.45 -4.37 8.94
CA ARG A 40 -1.92 -4.29 8.80
C ARG A 40 -2.32 -3.78 7.41
N ILE A 41 -1.63 -2.79 6.87
CA ILE A 41 -1.89 -2.27 5.52
C ILE A 41 -1.55 -3.34 4.47
N GLU A 42 -0.41 -4.01 4.59
CA GLU A 42 -0.03 -5.13 3.74
C GLU A 42 -1.09 -6.25 3.80
N GLY A 43 -1.54 -6.59 5.00
CA GLY A 43 -2.59 -7.59 5.22
C GLY A 43 -3.92 -7.23 4.55
N ALA A 44 -4.29 -5.95 4.50
CA ALA A 44 -5.50 -5.50 3.82
C ALA A 44 -5.44 -5.76 2.30
N PHE A 45 -4.31 -5.46 1.67
CA PHE A 45 -4.11 -5.75 0.24
C PHE A 45 -3.99 -7.26 -0.02
N ALA A 46 -3.19 -7.97 0.76
CA ALA A 46 -3.00 -9.42 0.62
C ALA A 46 -4.30 -10.19 0.85
N GLY A 47 -5.08 -9.80 1.84
CA GLY A 47 -6.40 -10.36 2.13
C GLY A 47 -7.42 -10.16 1.01
N ALA A 48 -7.25 -9.13 0.20
CA ALA A 48 -8.02 -8.89 -1.03
C ALA A 48 -7.52 -9.71 -2.23
N GLY A 49 -6.49 -10.54 -2.07
CA GLY A 49 -5.92 -11.41 -3.10
C GLY A 49 -4.82 -10.77 -3.94
N LEU A 50 -4.32 -9.60 -3.56
CA LEU A 50 -3.25 -8.91 -4.28
C LEU A 50 -1.87 -9.32 -3.77
N SER A 51 -0.90 -9.41 -4.69
CA SER A 51 0.51 -9.69 -4.37
C SER A 51 1.23 -8.41 -3.96
N VAL A 52 1.78 -8.39 -2.75
CA VAL A 52 2.41 -7.22 -2.15
C VAL A 52 3.90 -7.44 -1.94
N VAL A 53 4.70 -6.42 -2.21
CA VAL A 53 6.12 -6.32 -1.82
C VAL A 53 6.38 -5.01 -1.11
N ARG A 54 7.50 -4.94 -0.38
CA ARG A 54 7.88 -3.73 0.37
C ARG A 54 9.14 -3.09 -0.22
N ASN A 55 9.12 -1.76 -0.30
CA ASN A 55 10.28 -0.88 -0.51
C ASN A 55 11.06 -1.06 -1.83
N THR A 56 10.69 -2.00 -2.65
CA THR A 56 11.36 -2.28 -3.92
C THR A 56 10.32 -2.44 -5.03
N PRO A 57 10.42 -1.67 -6.11
CA PRO A 57 11.44 -0.66 -6.43
C PRO A 57 11.19 0.72 -5.79
N PHE A 58 10.09 0.91 -5.06
CA PHE A 58 9.71 2.20 -4.48
C PHE A 58 9.59 2.11 -2.96
N ALA A 59 10.48 2.82 -2.25
CA ALA A 59 10.51 2.81 -0.79
C ALA A 59 9.71 3.96 -0.14
N GLY A 60 9.20 4.87 -0.94
CA GLY A 60 8.56 6.11 -0.49
C GLY A 60 9.41 7.34 -0.76
N ALA A 61 8.75 8.46 -1.02
CA ALA A 61 9.37 9.72 -1.40
C ALA A 61 8.99 10.86 -0.44
N TYR A 62 8.61 12.01 -0.98
CA TYR A 62 8.42 13.24 -0.22
C TYR A 62 7.47 13.10 0.97
N VAL A 63 6.29 12.53 0.78
CA VAL A 63 5.27 12.43 1.84
C VAL A 63 5.76 11.57 3.00
N THR A 64 6.33 10.40 2.70
CA THR A 64 6.86 9.51 3.73
C THR A 64 8.04 10.13 4.47
N GLN A 65 8.93 10.84 3.76
CA GLN A 65 10.07 11.53 4.35
C GLN A 65 9.64 12.69 5.25
N THR A 66 8.68 13.47 4.80
CA THR A 66 8.27 14.72 5.45
C THR A 66 7.37 14.46 6.64
N TYR A 67 6.41 13.54 6.52
CA TYR A 67 5.35 13.35 7.51
C TYR A 67 5.50 12.10 8.37
N GLY A 68 6.28 11.11 7.95
CA GLY A 68 6.51 9.91 8.75
C GLY A 68 7.34 10.21 10.00
N ARG A 69 6.75 9.99 11.17
CA ARG A 69 7.38 10.16 12.50
C ARG A 69 6.81 9.09 13.44
N PRO A 70 7.20 7.80 13.25
CA PRO A 70 6.62 6.69 14.01
C PRO A 70 6.83 6.83 15.52
N SER A 71 7.93 7.45 15.96
CA SER A 71 8.18 7.76 17.38
C SER A 71 7.16 8.74 17.99
N ARG A 72 6.43 9.46 17.15
CA ARG A 72 5.33 10.35 17.55
C ARG A 72 3.96 9.79 17.22
N ARG A 73 3.88 8.50 16.89
CA ARG A 73 2.65 7.82 16.42
C ARG A 73 2.05 8.45 15.15
N GLN A 74 2.89 9.07 14.34
CA GLN A 74 2.53 9.66 13.06
C GLN A 74 3.15 8.82 11.94
N HIS A 75 2.32 8.07 11.23
CA HIS A 75 2.75 7.12 10.21
C HIS A 75 2.43 7.64 8.81
N ALA A 76 3.39 7.51 7.89
CA ALA A 76 3.20 7.83 6.49
C ALA A 76 3.71 6.67 5.63
N ILE A 77 2.84 6.15 4.78
CA ILE A 77 3.11 4.99 3.94
C ILE A 77 2.75 5.34 2.51
N GLN A 78 3.63 5.03 1.57
CA GLN A 78 3.37 5.13 0.15
C GLN A 78 2.86 3.79 -0.37
N VAL A 79 1.83 3.83 -1.20
CA VAL A 79 1.29 2.66 -1.89
C VAL A 79 1.41 2.90 -3.39
N GLU A 80 2.08 2.00 -4.09
CA GLU A 80 2.15 1.98 -5.55
C GLU A 80 1.31 0.83 -6.09
N ILE A 81 0.43 1.14 -7.04
CA ILE A 81 -0.47 0.17 -7.66
C ILE A 81 -0.02 -0.05 -9.11
N ASP A 82 0.15 -1.30 -9.53
CA ASP A 82 0.41 -1.65 -10.94
C ASP A 82 -0.76 -1.19 -11.81
N ARG A 83 -0.48 -0.31 -12.76
CA ARG A 83 -1.50 0.25 -13.66
C ARG A 83 -2.20 -0.79 -14.52
N SER A 84 -1.51 -1.87 -14.87
CA SER A 84 -2.08 -2.92 -15.74
C SER A 84 -3.29 -3.61 -15.11
N ILE A 85 -3.47 -3.51 -13.78
CA ILE A 85 -4.63 -4.07 -13.09
C ILE A 85 -5.94 -3.42 -13.54
N TYR A 86 -5.92 -2.11 -13.82
CA TYR A 86 -7.14 -1.34 -14.04
C TYR A 86 -7.16 -0.51 -15.33
N MET A 87 -6.04 -0.43 -16.06
CA MET A 87 -5.97 0.37 -17.29
C MET A 87 -5.16 -0.31 -18.40
N ASP A 88 -5.45 0.11 -19.62
CA ASP A 88 -4.62 -0.09 -20.80
C ASP A 88 -3.65 1.10 -20.90
N GLU A 89 -2.37 0.86 -20.60
CA GLU A 89 -1.36 1.91 -20.50
C GLU A 89 -1.01 2.52 -21.87
N GLU A 90 -1.05 1.72 -22.97
CA GLU A 90 -0.78 2.23 -24.31
C GLU A 90 -1.85 3.22 -24.79
N ARG A 91 -3.11 2.91 -24.48
CA ARG A 91 -4.27 3.71 -24.89
C ARG A 91 -4.70 4.73 -23.84
N ILE A 92 -4.09 4.71 -22.66
CA ILE A 92 -4.36 5.61 -21.53
C ILE A 92 -5.86 5.66 -21.21
N ARG A 93 -6.45 4.47 -20.99
CA ARG A 93 -7.89 4.33 -20.68
C ARG A 93 -8.16 3.15 -19.75
N PRO A 94 -9.30 3.13 -19.04
CA PRO A 94 -9.68 1.99 -18.24
C PRO A 94 -9.73 0.70 -19.06
N ASN A 95 -9.31 -0.42 -18.46
CA ASN A 95 -9.46 -1.75 -19.03
C ASN A 95 -10.75 -2.44 -18.51
N GLY A 96 -11.01 -3.67 -18.94
CA GLY A 96 -12.19 -4.44 -18.55
C GLY A 96 -12.29 -4.77 -17.05
N ASN A 97 -11.18 -4.67 -16.31
CA ASN A 97 -11.13 -4.94 -14.87
C ASN A 97 -11.31 -3.69 -14.01
N PHE A 98 -11.40 -2.50 -14.60
CA PHE A 98 -11.41 -1.23 -13.86
C PHE A 98 -12.49 -1.18 -12.76
N HIS A 99 -13.72 -1.52 -13.09
CA HIS A 99 -14.83 -1.45 -12.13
C HIS A 99 -14.74 -2.51 -11.03
N ALA A 100 -14.26 -3.71 -11.35
CA ALA A 100 -14.04 -4.77 -10.37
C ALA A 100 -12.92 -4.36 -9.40
N PHE A 101 -11.81 -3.87 -9.90
CA PHE A 101 -10.70 -3.39 -9.09
C PHE A 101 -11.09 -2.18 -8.22
N ARG A 102 -11.85 -1.25 -8.76
CA ARG A 102 -12.38 -0.11 -7.99
C ARG A 102 -13.20 -0.57 -6.78
N ARG A 103 -14.08 -1.57 -6.95
CA ARG A 103 -14.86 -2.13 -5.82
C ARG A 103 -13.97 -2.80 -4.78
N LEU A 104 -13.00 -3.60 -5.23
CA LEU A 104 -12.02 -4.26 -4.37
C LEU A 104 -11.23 -3.23 -3.56
N LEU A 105 -10.70 -2.20 -4.22
CA LEU A 105 -9.89 -1.15 -3.59
C LEU A 105 -10.70 -0.35 -2.56
N ARG A 106 -12.00 -0.11 -2.78
CA ARG A 106 -12.87 0.53 -1.77
C ARG A 106 -12.92 -0.27 -0.47
N GLY A 107 -12.97 -1.60 -0.55
CA GLY A 107 -12.93 -2.47 0.63
C GLY A 107 -11.59 -2.38 1.36
N VAL A 108 -10.49 -2.39 0.63
CA VAL A 108 -9.15 -2.23 1.20
C VAL A 108 -8.99 -0.87 1.88
N VAL A 109 -9.42 0.21 1.24
CA VAL A 109 -9.37 1.57 1.82
C VAL A 109 -10.21 1.66 3.10
N ALA A 110 -11.40 1.05 3.13
CA ALA A 110 -12.24 1.02 4.32
C ALA A 110 -11.55 0.28 5.49
N GLU A 111 -10.86 -0.83 5.20
CA GLU A 111 -10.10 -1.58 6.20
C GLU A 111 -8.90 -0.77 6.73
N ILE A 112 -8.17 -0.09 5.84
CA ILE A 112 -7.06 0.79 6.24
C ILE A 112 -7.56 1.96 7.09
N ALA A 113 -8.65 2.59 6.71
CA ALA A 113 -9.24 3.69 7.48
C ALA A 113 -9.66 3.27 8.90
N ALA A 114 -10.08 2.01 9.08
CA ALA A 114 -10.46 1.48 10.38
C ALA A 114 -9.25 1.27 11.34
N ILE A 115 -8.01 1.31 10.85
CA ILE A 115 -6.81 1.16 11.68
C ILE A 115 -6.73 2.27 12.73
N GLY A 116 -6.94 3.52 12.32
CA GLY A 116 -6.89 4.67 13.22
C GLY A 116 -7.98 4.65 14.30
N HIS A 117 -9.19 4.21 13.95
CA HIS A 117 -10.31 4.17 14.90
C HIS A 117 -10.13 3.14 16.02
N ARG A 118 -9.43 2.02 15.79
CA ARG A 118 -9.22 0.99 16.82
C ARG A 118 -8.21 1.41 17.89
N GLU A 119 -7.35 2.37 17.62
CA GLU A 119 -6.41 2.89 18.61
C GLU A 119 -7.06 3.87 19.59
N GLU A 120 -8.17 4.51 19.21
CA GLU A 120 -8.93 5.43 20.06
C GLU A 120 -9.84 4.69 21.07
N GLU A 121 -10.18 3.42 20.82
CA GLU A 121 -11.07 2.61 21.66
C GLU A 121 -10.34 1.84 22.78
N GLN A 122 -9.02 1.93 22.92
CA GLN A 122 -8.35 1.39 24.09
C GLN A 122 -8.49 2.37 25.27
N PRO A 123 -9.36 2.06 26.27
CA PRO A 123 -9.40 2.87 27.48
C PRO A 123 -8.03 2.83 28.15
N LEU A 124 -7.49 3.99 28.50
CA LEU A 124 -6.40 4.07 29.46
C LEU A 124 -6.78 3.21 30.65
N ALA A 125 -6.08 2.10 30.85
CA ALA A 125 -6.24 1.32 32.05
C ALA A 125 -5.99 2.27 33.23
N ALA A 126 -7.05 2.57 33.99
CA ALA A 126 -6.92 3.32 35.23
C ALA A 126 -6.14 2.41 36.19
N GLU A 127 -4.95 2.85 36.59
CA GLU A 127 -4.29 2.34 37.77
C GLU A 127 -5.05 2.73 39.05
#